data_54953f870ce75af8201705476ccca197
#
_entry.id   54953f870ce75af8201705476ccca197
#
_cell.length_a   1.000
_cell.length_b   1.000
_cell.length_c   1.000
_cell.angle_alpha   90.00
_cell.angle_beta   90.00
_cell.angle_gamma   90.00
#
_symmetry.space_group_name_H-M   'P 1'
#
loop_
_entity.id
_entity.type
_entity.pdbx_description
1 polymer ?
#
loop_
_entity_poly.entity_id
_entity_poly.type
_entity_poly.pdbx_seq_one_letter_code
_entity_poly.pdbx_strand_id
1 'polypeptide(L)'
;AQGYYREGSANQSFFLAHRSAMTLVFDDGTDATRGDFWTFSGRLYDIDTVDQDGIGGESVLVYLDGQYMSTVTTASDGTFSGQVFASMDLERGNGHIIQVVFEGTQEHLSTLTNGTVTVWADIVITIDSTSSPQSVRSDPANPIRLTGSVAEIGGIGEVFEDVVVYVGNGTNCINNFEGAICFEGAKVDWDIGNYTIVVDAPKELLPGSQFVSIDVPRDTSLYINGASE
;
A
#
# COMPACT_ATOMS: atom_id res chain seq x y z
N ALA A 1 -70.24 25.90 44.12
CA ALA A 1 -69.13 25.01 44.30
C ALA A 1 -67.88 25.64 43.63
N GLN A 2 -66.94 26.14 44.47
CA GLN A 2 -65.68 26.64 43.99
C GLN A 2 -64.73 25.44 43.75
N GLY A 3 -64.40 25.19 42.49
CA GLY A 3 -63.38 24.18 42.13
C GLY A 3 -62.01 24.70 42.44
N TYR A 4 -61.32 24.06 43.35
CA TYR A 4 -59.90 24.30 43.62
C TYR A 4 -59.07 23.60 42.54
N TYR A 5 -58.52 24.38 41.63
CA TYR A 5 -57.48 23.88 40.77
C TYR A 5 -56.20 23.85 41.59
N ARG A 6 -55.62 22.68 41.81
CA ARG A 6 -54.24 22.56 42.31
C ARG A 6 -53.29 22.78 41.14
N GLU A 7 -52.43 23.77 41.24
CA GLU A 7 -51.30 23.88 40.35
C GLU A 7 -50.42 22.64 40.53
N GLY A 8 -50.30 21.84 39.50
CA GLY A 8 -49.35 20.74 39.44
C GLY A 8 -48.19 21.17 38.56
N SER A 9 -46.97 21.19 39.09
CA SER A 9 -45.76 21.33 38.26
C SER A 9 -45.17 19.97 38.01
N ALA A 10 -44.92 19.63 36.73
CA ALA A 10 -44.13 18.49 36.34
C ALA A 10 -42.79 18.98 35.78
N ASN A 11 -41.69 18.52 36.35
CA ASN A 11 -40.37 18.84 35.89
C ASN A 11 -39.80 17.58 35.20
N GLN A 12 -39.31 17.74 33.97
CA GLN A 12 -38.59 16.71 33.24
C GLN A 12 -37.24 17.30 32.87
N SER A 13 -36.18 16.59 33.21
CA SER A 13 -34.83 16.94 32.76
C SER A 13 -34.57 16.32 31.39
N PHE A 14 -33.86 17.01 30.53
CA PHE A 14 -33.33 16.51 29.28
C PHE A 14 -31.85 16.91 29.16
N PHE A 15 -31.09 16.11 28.43
CA PHE A 15 -29.71 16.44 28.11
C PHE A 15 -29.64 17.11 26.74
N LEU A 16 -28.82 18.16 26.65
CA LEU A 16 -28.40 18.73 25.38
C LEU A 16 -26.98 18.26 25.14
N ALA A 17 -26.78 17.51 24.05
CA ALA A 17 -25.45 17.11 23.61
C ALA A 17 -24.97 18.04 22.51
N HIS A 18 -23.69 18.36 22.53
CA HIS A 18 -23.01 19.11 21.48
C HIS A 18 -22.72 18.21 20.28
N ARG A 19 -22.68 18.80 19.09
CA ARG A 19 -22.26 18.10 17.89
C ARG A 19 -20.75 18.03 17.86
N SER A 20 -20.21 16.87 17.53
CA SER A 20 -18.80 16.67 17.30
C SER A 20 -18.47 16.50 15.82
N ALA A 21 -17.26 16.83 15.46
CA ALA A 21 -16.69 16.51 14.15
C ALA A 21 -15.27 16.00 14.30
N MET A 22 -14.77 15.33 13.25
CA MET A 22 -13.46 14.72 13.27
C MET A 22 -12.75 14.89 11.93
N THR A 23 -11.46 15.15 11.98
CA THR A 23 -10.58 15.12 10.80
C THR A 23 -9.77 13.84 10.78
N LEU A 24 -9.32 13.42 9.59
CA LEU A 24 -8.40 12.32 9.38
C LEU A 24 -7.41 12.72 8.29
N VAL A 25 -6.13 12.56 8.56
CA VAL A 25 -5.03 12.84 7.64
C VAL A 25 -4.08 11.63 7.68
N PHE A 26 -3.59 11.19 6.53
CA PHE A 26 -2.55 10.18 6.43
C PHE A 26 -1.19 10.88 6.33
N ASP A 27 -0.34 10.67 7.33
CA ASP A 27 0.90 11.42 7.50
C ASP A 27 1.96 11.04 6.45
N ASP A 28 1.98 9.76 6.03
CA ASP A 28 2.89 9.22 5.01
C ASP A 28 2.23 9.07 3.63
N GLY A 29 1.04 9.69 3.45
CA GLY A 29 0.25 9.53 2.24
C GLY A 29 -0.71 8.35 2.29
N THR A 30 -1.38 8.10 1.17
CA THR A 30 -2.45 7.10 1.09
C THR A 30 -1.98 5.72 0.63
N ASP A 31 -0.72 5.58 0.22
CA ASP A 31 -0.15 4.33 -0.27
C ASP A 31 0.64 3.63 0.85
N ALA A 32 0.45 2.32 1.01
CA ALA A 32 1.32 1.47 1.80
C ALA A 32 1.58 0.14 1.10
N THR A 33 2.74 -0.44 1.35
CA THR A 33 3.06 -1.79 0.90
C THR A 33 2.57 -2.80 1.94
N ARG A 34 2.17 -3.99 1.51
CA ARG A 34 1.89 -5.10 2.43
C ARG A 34 3.08 -5.30 3.37
N GLY A 35 2.80 -5.48 4.66
CA GLY A 35 3.81 -5.56 5.71
C GLY A 35 4.18 -4.22 6.36
N ASP A 36 3.74 -3.10 5.78
CA ASP A 36 3.98 -1.76 6.31
C ASP A 36 2.76 -1.21 7.08
N PHE A 37 2.89 0.02 7.54
CA PHE A 37 1.84 0.72 8.26
C PHE A 37 1.44 1.99 7.52
N TRP A 38 0.12 2.29 7.52
CA TRP A 38 -0.35 3.66 7.33
C TRP A 38 -0.32 4.37 8.67
N THR A 39 0.38 5.48 8.75
CA THR A 39 0.29 6.39 9.88
C THR A 39 -0.76 7.45 9.61
N PHE A 40 -1.52 7.76 10.62
CA PHE A 40 -2.59 8.75 10.51
C PHE A 40 -2.64 9.64 11.74
N SER A 41 -3.14 10.84 11.53
CA SER A 41 -3.45 11.79 12.57
C SER A 41 -4.82 12.42 12.33
N GLY A 42 -5.35 13.05 13.35
CA GLY A 42 -6.64 13.72 13.26
C GLY A 42 -6.93 14.56 14.49
N ARG A 43 -8.11 15.18 14.50
CA ARG A 43 -8.61 15.95 15.61
C ARG A 43 -10.12 15.73 15.77
N LEU A 44 -10.54 15.41 16.98
CA LEU A 44 -11.93 15.39 17.43
C LEU A 44 -12.25 16.72 18.10
N TYR A 45 -13.31 17.40 17.70
CA TYR A 45 -13.65 18.71 18.20
C TYR A 45 -15.16 18.97 18.23
N ASP A 46 -15.55 19.91 19.10
CA ASP A 46 -16.92 20.39 19.26
C ASP A 46 -17.19 21.50 18.24
N ILE A 47 -18.16 21.29 17.34
CA ILE A 47 -18.52 22.29 16.32
C ILE A 47 -19.52 23.32 16.81
N ASP A 48 -20.09 23.17 17.99
CA ASP A 48 -21.02 24.12 18.57
C ASP A 48 -20.29 25.19 19.40
N THR A 49 -19.00 25.05 19.67
CA THR A 49 -18.15 26.08 20.24
C THR A 49 -17.55 27.00 19.19
N VAL A 50 -17.36 28.28 19.54
CA VAL A 50 -16.84 29.29 18.60
C VAL A 50 -15.44 28.96 18.10
N ASP A 51 -14.60 28.41 18.97
CA ASP A 51 -13.19 28.11 18.71
C ASP A 51 -12.99 26.65 18.29
N GLN A 52 -14.08 25.88 18.11
CA GLN A 52 -14.03 24.45 17.81
C GLN A 52 -13.13 23.71 18.81
N ASP A 53 -13.47 23.80 20.07
CA ASP A 53 -12.68 23.22 21.14
C ASP A 53 -12.43 21.73 20.94
N GLY A 54 -11.21 21.29 21.22
CA GLY A 54 -10.85 19.88 21.12
C GLY A 54 -11.52 19.05 22.20
N ILE A 55 -12.02 17.88 21.85
CA ILE A 55 -12.61 16.91 22.77
C ILE A 55 -11.50 15.92 23.15
N GLY A 56 -10.97 16.09 24.36
CA GLY A 56 -9.82 15.35 24.85
C GLY A 56 -10.18 14.21 25.81
N GLY A 57 -9.31 13.19 25.84
CA GLY A 57 -9.44 12.03 26.73
C GLY A 57 -10.42 10.97 26.23
N GLU A 58 -10.93 11.11 25.01
CA GLU A 58 -11.95 10.24 24.45
C GLU A 58 -11.35 9.13 23.57
N SER A 59 -12.06 8.01 23.51
CA SER A 59 -11.68 6.87 22.68
C SER A 59 -12.18 7.04 21.25
N VAL A 60 -11.29 6.88 20.28
CA VAL A 60 -11.58 6.83 18.84
C VAL A 60 -11.26 5.43 18.34
N LEU A 61 -12.27 4.75 17.81
CA LEU A 61 -12.16 3.41 17.24
C LEU A 61 -11.66 3.50 15.80
N VAL A 62 -10.78 2.59 15.43
CA VAL A 62 -10.14 2.55 14.09
C VAL A 62 -10.52 1.25 13.39
N TYR A 63 -10.99 1.37 12.16
CA TYR A 63 -11.39 0.24 11.31
C TYR A 63 -10.67 0.31 9.97
N LEU A 64 -10.38 -0.87 9.41
CA LEU A 64 -9.95 -1.06 8.02
C LEU A 64 -10.97 -1.97 7.33
N ASP A 65 -11.58 -1.49 6.25
CA ASP A 65 -12.63 -2.21 5.50
C ASP A 65 -13.77 -2.74 6.38
N GLY A 66 -14.11 -1.98 7.42
CA GLY A 66 -15.12 -2.35 8.41
C GLY A 66 -14.65 -3.31 9.50
N GLN A 67 -13.42 -3.80 9.44
CA GLN A 67 -12.84 -4.62 10.49
C GLN A 67 -12.18 -3.73 11.55
N TYR A 68 -12.48 -3.98 12.82
CA TYR A 68 -11.85 -3.28 13.94
C TYR A 68 -10.35 -3.59 14.02
N MET A 69 -9.54 -2.55 14.09
CA MET A 69 -8.08 -2.65 14.15
C MET A 69 -7.52 -2.24 15.51
N SER A 70 -7.93 -1.07 16.01
CA SER A 70 -7.39 -0.52 17.26
C SER A 70 -8.28 0.58 17.83
N THR A 71 -7.91 1.06 19.01
CA THR A 71 -8.47 2.28 19.61
C THR A 71 -7.33 3.24 19.93
N VAL A 72 -7.50 4.51 19.61
CA VAL A 72 -6.61 5.60 20.00
C VAL A 72 -7.35 6.55 20.95
N THR A 73 -6.61 7.28 21.79
CA THR A 73 -7.18 8.24 22.74
C THR A 73 -6.82 9.66 22.32
N THR A 74 -7.76 10.58 22.36
CA THR A 74 -7.52 11.97 22.04
C THR A 74 -6.72 12.67 23.16
N ALA A 75 -5.76 13.50 22.77
CA ALA A 75 -5.06 14.42 23.67
C ALA A 75 -6.02 15.53 24.17
N SER A 76 -5.59 16.33 25.14
CA SER A 76 -6.42 17.40 25.73
C SER A 76 -6.92 18.45 24.76
N ASP A 77 -6.25 18.60 23.61
CA ASP A 77 -6.64 19.50 22.51
C ASP A 77 -7.48 18.80 21.42
N GLY A 78 -7.88 17.56 21.69
CA GLY A 78 -8.65 16.71 20.79
C GLY A 78 -7.83 16.03 19.69
N THR A 79 -6.53 16.25 19.59
CA THR A 79 -5.68 15.57 18.59
C THR A 79 -5.52 14.09 18.92
N PHE A 80 -5.42 13.27 17.90
CA PHE A 80 -5.12 11.84 18.01
C PHE A 80 -4.21 11.39 16.86
N SER A 81 -3.48 10.33 17.07
CA SER A 81 -2.66 9.69 16.05
C SER A 81 -2.63 8.19 16.27
N GLY A 82 -2.35 7.45 15.21
CA GLY A 82 -2.25 6.01 15.25
C GLY A 82 -1.67 5.44 13.96
N GLN A 83 -1.68 4.12 13.88
CA GLN A 83 -1.24 3.41 12.71
C GLN A 83 -2.12 2.19 12.45
N VAL A 84 -2.25 1.82 11.18
CA VAL A 84 -2.96 0.62 10.72
C VAL A 84 -1.98 -0.23 9.94
N PHE A 85 -1.89 -1.50 10.28
CA PHE A 85 -1.00 -2.46 9.61
C PHE A 85 -1.63 -2.97 8.31
N ALA A 86 -0.91 -2.83 7.20
CA ALA A 86 -1.26 -3.45 5.93
C ALA A 86 -0.84 -4.93 5.97
N SER A 87 -1.76 -5.81 6.39
CA SER A 87 -1.50 -7.25 6.47
C SER A 87 -1.06 -7.82 5.13
N MET A 88 -0.22 -8.86 5.16
CA MET A 88 0.18 -9.61 3.96
C MET A 88 -1.01 -10.27 3.25
N ASP A 89 -2.11 -10.54 3.98
CA ASP A 89 -3.34 -11.13 3.41
C ASP A 89 -4.31 -10.08 2.84
N LEU A 90 -4.01 -8.78 3.01
CA LEU A 90 -4.86 -7.72 2.48
C LEU A 90 -4.78 -7.70 0.95
N GLU A 91 -5.91 -7.58 0.27
CA GLU A 91 -5.91 -7.51 -1.20
C GLU A 91 -5.10 -6.29 -1.68
N ARG A 92 -4.39 -6.44 -2.80
CA ARG A 92 -3.75 -5.32 -3.49
C ARG A 92 -4.80 -4.49 -4.19
N GLY A 93 -4.60 -3.20 -4.22
CA GLY A 93 -5.51 -2.32 -4.93
C GLY A 93 -5.81 -1.03 -4.22
N ASN A 94 -6.62 -0.23 -4.87
CA ASN A 94 -7.17 1.00 -4.31
C ASN A 94 -8.55 0.73 -3.69
N GLY A 95 -9.01 1.71 -2.92
CA GLY A 95 -10.38 1.69 -2.39
C GLY A 95 -10.53 1.03 -1.02
N HIS A 96 -9.44 0.63 -0.38
CA HIS A 96 -9.48 0.27 1.03
C HIS A 96 -9.86 1.48 1.88
N ILE A 97 -10.68 1.27 2.89
CA ILE A 97 -11.23 2.36 3.69
C ILE A 97 -10.72 2.25 5.12
N ILE A 98 -9.95 3.24 5.55
CA ILE A 98 -9.66 3.46 6.96
C ILE A 98 -10.74 4.41 7.50
N GLN A 99 -11.47 3.95 8.51
CA GLN A 99 -12.52 4.68 9.18
C GLN A 99 -12.16 4.88 10.65
N VAL A 100 -12.38 6.09 11.15
CA VAL A 100 -12.25 6.43 12.57
C VAL A 100 -13.61 6.85 13.10
N VAL A 101 -13.96 6.35 14.28
CA VAL A 101 -15.29 6.51 14.88
C VAL A 101 -15.17 6.96 16.32
N PHE A 102 -15.85 8.03 16.64
CA PHE A 102 -16.15 8.43 18.02
C PHE A 102 -17.61 8.07 18.32
N GLU A 103 -17.84 7.21 19.30
CA GLU A 103 -19.19 6.73 19.62
C GLU A 103 -20.07 7.74 20.35
N GLY A 104 -19.47 8.85 20.80
CA GLY A 104 -20.15 9.87 21.56
C GLY A 104 -20.09 9.65 23.08
N THR A 105 -20.53 10.66 23.80
CA THR A 105 -20.68 10.66 25.26
C THR A 105 -22.06 11.22 25.64
N GLN A 106 -22.29 11.49 26.90
CA GLN A 106 -23.49 12.23 27.32
C GLN A 106 -23.48 13.69 26.85
N GLU A 107 -22.30 14.27 26.67
CA GLU A 107 -22.10 15.68 26.32
C GLU A 107 -21.90 15.90 24.83
N HIS A 108 -21.41 14.88 24.07
CA HIS A 108 -21.08 14.99 22.67
C HIS A 108 -21.72 13.86 21.86
N LEU A 109 -22.30 14.19 20.72
CA LEU A 109 -22.85 13.22 19.78
C LEU A 109 -21.74 12.43 19.10
N SER A 110 -22.06 11.21 18.66
CA SER A 110 -21.16 10.39 17.88
C SER A 110 -20.82 11.03 16.52
N THR A 111 -19.60 10.76 16.03
CA THR A 111 -19.16 11.18 14.71
C THR A 111 -18.21 10.16 14.11
N LEU A 112 -18.09 10.16 12.80
CA LEU A 112 -17.12 9.33 12.08
C LEU A 112 -16.54 10.10 10.89
N THR A 113 -15.33 9.70 10.49
CA THR A 113 -14.74 10.11 9.24
C THR A 113 -13.95 8.95 8.64
N ASN A 114 -13.70 9.00 7.35
CA ASN A 114 -12.95 7.97 6.65
C ASN A 114 -12.02 8.57 5.60
N GLY A 115 -11.06 7.77 5.18
CA GLY A 115 -10.18 8.06 4.05
C GLY A 115 -9.92 6.79 3.26
N THR A 116 -9.66 6.96 1.98
CA THR A 116 -9.35 5.85 1.07
C THR A 116 -7.84 5.70 0.96
N VAL A 117 -7.38 4.46 1.01
CA VAL A 117 -5.96 4.11 0.90
C VAL A 117 -5.74 3.04 -0.15
N THR A 118 -4.50 2.90 -0.59
CA THR A 118 -4.06 1.95 -1.62
C THR A 118 -3.06 0.97 -1.04
N VAL A 119 -3.21 -0.31 -1.36
CA VAL A 119 -2.30 -1.39 -0.96
C VAL A 119 -1.45 -1.81 -2.15
N TRP A 120 -0.14 -1.76 -1.96
CA TRP A 120 0.87 -2.23 -2.90
C TRP A 120 1.51 -3.52 -2.41
N ALA A 121 2.15 -4.26 -3.30
CA ALA A 121 3.01 -5.38 -2.95
C ALA A 121 4.43 -5.14 -3.45
N ASP A 122 5.40 -5.49 -2.63
CA ASP A 122 6.78 -5.59 -3.06
C ASP A 122 7.04 -6.95 -3.68
N ILE A 123 7.89 -6.96 -4.69
CA ILE A 123 8.30 -8.17 -5.39
C ILE A 123 9.79 -8.44 -5.18
N VAL A 124 10.14 -9.68 -5.23
CA VAL A 124 11.52 -10.14 -5.25
C VAL A 124 11.77 -10.91 -6.54
N ILE A 125 12.90 -10.60 -7.16
CA ILE A 125 13.41 -11.33 -8.34
C ILE A 125 14.54 -12.21 -7.88
N THR A 126 14.58 -13.46 -8.35
CA THR A 126 15.72 -14.35 -8.15
C THR A 126 16.30 -14.79 -9.47
N ILE A 127 17.60 -14.89 -9.56
CA ILE A 127 18.31 -15.52 -10.68
C ILE A 127 18.89 -16.84 -10.19
N ASP A 128 18.29 -17.95 -10.59
CA ASP A 128 18.70 -19.29 -10.14
C ASP A 128 19.91 -19.80 -10.91
N SER A 129 19.92 -19.58 -12.22
CA SER A 129 21.03 -19.97 -13.04
C SER A 129 21.14 -19.12 -14.31
N THR A 130 22.36 -18.83 -14.65
CA THR A 130 22.72 -18.40 -15.99
C THR A 130 23.19 -19.61 -16.79
N SER A 131 22.94 -19.61 -18.09
CA SER A 131 23.47 -20.64 -18.97
C SER A 131 24.97 -20.78 -18.83
N SER A 132 25.44 -21.96 -19.15
CA SER A 132 26.86 -22.33 -19.28
C SER A 132 27.78 -21.11 -19.42
N PRO A 133 28.91 -21.07 -18.72
CA PRO A 133 29.81 -19.89 -18.68
C PRO A 133 30.38 -19.46 -20.05
N GLN A 134 29.94 -20.07 -21.14
CA GLN A 134 30.40 -19.75 -22.48
C GLN A 134 29.25 -19.72 -23.50
N SER A 135 28.58 -18.58 -23.56
CA SER A 135 27.73 -18.25 -24.70
C SER A 135 28.59 -17.74 -25.86
N VAL A 136 28.33 -18.24 -27.08
CA VAL A 136 29.06 -17.82 -28.27
C VAL A 136 28.25 -16.75 -29.00
N ARG A 137 28.88 -15.66 -29.34
CA ARG A 137 28.24 -14.55 -30.09
C ARG A 137 27.64 -15.07 -31.40
N SER A 138 26.37 -14.74 -31.61
CA SER A 138 25.64 -15.11 -32.85
C SER A 138 25.56 -16.60 -33.15
N ASP A 139 25.72 -17.44 -32.14
CA ASP A 139 25.52 -18.88 -32.28
C ASP A 139 24.20 -19.29 -31.60
N PRO A 140 23.12 -19.51 -32.34
CA PRO A 140 21.84 -19.91 -31.78
C PRO A 140 21.86 -21.30 -31.11
N ALA A 141 22.91 -22.07 -31.27
CA ALA A 141 23.10 -23.33 -30.54
C ALA A 141 23.59 -23.12 -29.11
N ASN A 142 24.14 -21.93 -28.83
CA ASN A 142 24.66 -21.56 -27.52
C ASN A 142 24.10 -20.19 -27.05
N PRO A 143 22.79 -20.06 -26.91
CA PRO A 143 22.15 -18.79 -26.46
C PRO A 143 22.47 -18.50 -25.00
N ILE A 144 22.29 -17.26 -24.60
CA ILE A 144 22.23 -16.89 -23.19
C ILE A 144 20.91 -17.41 -22.64
N ARG A 145 20.96 -18.21 -21.59
CA ARG A 145 19.77 -18.74 -20.93
C ARG A 145 19.77 -18.28 -19.44
N LEU A 146 18.69 -17.69 -19.03
CA LEU A 146 18.45 -17.26 -17.67
C LEU A 146 17.23 -17.96 -17.12
N THR A 147 17.30 -18.43 -15.89
CA THR A 147 16.16 -18.98 -15.15
C THR A 147 16.12 -18.37 -13.76
N GLY A 148 14.92 -18.19 -13.26
CA GLY A 148 14.72 -17.65 -11.94
C GLY A 148 13.23 -17.52 -11.63
N SER A 149 12.91 -16.71 -10.61
CA SER A 149 11.53 -16.43 -10.24
C SER A 149 11.30 -14.96 -9.96
N VAL A 150 10.07 -14.55 -10.14
CA VAL A 150 9.53 -13.26 -9.67
C VAL A 150 8.35 -13.58 -8.77
N ALA A 151 8.39 -13.11 -7.54
CA ALA A 151 7.35 -13.39 -6.56
C ALA A 151 7.07 -12.16 -5.70
N GLU A 152 5.86 -12.07 -5.18
CA GLU A 152 5.56 -11.12 -4.12
C GLU A 152 6.29 -11.52 -2.83
N ILE A 153 6.84 -10.56 -2.09
CA ILE A 153 7.48 -10.83 -0.80
C ILE A 153 6.44 -11.41 0.16
N GLY A 154 6.69 -12.64 0.62
CA GLY A 154 5.77 -13.38 1.49
C GLY A 154 4.55 -13.97 0.80
N GLY A 155 4.43 -13.85 -0.53
CA GLY A 155 3.34 -14.38 -1.34
C GLY A 155 3.70 -15.62 -2.15
N ILE A 156 2.71 -16.13 -2.87
CA ILE A 156 2.88 -17.16 -3.90
C ILE A 156 3.35 -16.46 -5.17
N GLY A 157 4.22 -17.08 -5.96
CA GLY A 157 4.78 -16.52 -7.19
C GLY A 157 3.72 -15.86 -8.07
N GLU A 158 3.99 -14.63 -8.47
CA GLU A 158 3.10 -13.82 -9.30
C GLU A 158 3.49 -13.93 -10.76
N VAL A 159 2.50 -13.76 -11.60
CA VAL A 159 2.65 -13.77 -13.04
C VAL A 159 2.77 -12.34 -13.53
N PHE A 160 3.92 -11.99 -14.08
CA PHE A 160 4.15 -10.66 -14.68
C PHE A 160 4.32 -10.81 -16.20
N GLU A 161 3.59 -10.00 -16.96
CA GLU A 161 3.65 -10.02 -18.43
C GLU A 161 4.90 -9.33 -18.98
N ASP A 162 5.42 -8.34 -18.27
CA ASP A 162 6.48 -7.45 -18.72
C ASP A 162 7.73 -7.55 -17.85
N VAL A 163 8.55 -8.56 -18.11
CA VAL A 163 9.92 -8.64 -17.57
C VAL A 163 10.89 -8.10 -18.60
N VAL A 164 11.65 -7.08 -18.24
CA VAL A 164 12.68 -6.51 -19.10
C VAL A 164 14.04 -7.04 -18.69
N VAL A 165 14.76 -7.63 -19.63
CA VAL A 165 16.08 -8.23 -19.40
C VAL A 165 17.15 -7.37 -20.04
N TYR A 166 18.15 -7.03 -19.27
CA TYR A 166 19.33 -6.32 -19.75
C TYR A 166 20.53 -7.25 -19.77
N VAL A 167 21.22 -7.28 -20.89
CA VAL A 167 22.48 -8.01 -21.02
C VAL A 167 23.57 -7.02 -21.41
N GLY A 168 24.62 -6.94 -20.61
CA GLY A 168 25.75 -6.04 -20.88
C GLY A 168 26.08 -5.13 -19.70
N ASN A 169 26.95 -4.17 -19.94
CA ASN A 169 27.50 -3.30 -18.89
C ASN A 169 26.70 -2.01 -18.67
N GLY A 170 25.39 -2.04 -18.85
CA GLY A 170 24.55 -0.85 -18.76
C GLY A 170 23.24 -1.07 -18.03
N THR A 171 22.89 -0.12 -17.18
CA THR A 171 21.70 -0.14 -16.33
C THR A 171 20.49 0.56 -16.97
N ASN A 172 20.51 0.84 -18.28
CA ASN A 172 19.41 1.60 -18.87
C ASN A 172 19.23 1.34 -20.36
N CYS A 173 18.15 0.63 -20.72
CA CYS A 173 17.74 0.45 -22.10
C CYS A 173 17.36 1.74 -22.83
N ILE A 174 16.98 2.76 -22.09
CA ILE A 174 16.47 4.02 -22.65
C ILE A 174 17.58 4.86 -23.29
N ASN A 175 18.84 4.63 -22.98
CA ASN A 175 19.93 5.51 -23.35
C ASN A 175 21.01 4.88 -24.26
N ASN A 176 20.77 3.80 -24.97
CA ASN A 176 21.72 3.28 -25.98
C ASN A 176 23.20 3.48 -25.64
N PHE A 177 23.58 3.34 -24.38
CA PHE A 177 24.96 3.50 -23.97
C PHE A 177 25.72 2.21 -24.28
N GLU A 178 26.74 2.36 -25.06
CA GLU A 178 27.79 1.41 -25.46
C GLU A 178 27.70 0.04 -24.75
N GLY A 179 27.02 -0.90 -25.37
CA GLY A 179 27.08 -2.32 -25.04
C GLY A 179 25.92 -2.90 -24.22
N ALA A 180 24.91 -2.13 -23.85
CA ALA A 180 23.70 -2.68 -23.26
C ALA A 180 22.71 -3.06 -24.35
N ILE A 181 22.20 -4.28 -24.29
CA ILE A 181 21.19 -4.77 -25.21
C ILE A 181 19.98 -5.14 -24.40
N CYS A 182 18.88 -4.55 -24.77
CA CYS A 182 17.61 -4.73 -24.11
C CYS A 182 16.75 -5.70 -24.89
N PHE A 183 16.15 -6.63 -24.18
CA PHE A 183 15.21 -7.57 -24.76
C PHE A 183 13.87 -7.37 -24.08
N GLU A 184 12.92 -6.82 -24.81
CA GLU A 184 11.54 -6.76 -24.36
C GLU A 184 10.85 -8.11 -24.63
N GLY A 185 10.01 -8.54 -23.69
CA GLY A 185 9.09 -9.64 -23.93
C GLY A 185 9.57 -11.03 -23.57
N ALA A 186 10.43 -11.18 -22.57
CA ALA A 186 10.62 -12.49 -21.98
C ALA A 186 9.32 -12.90 -21.27
N LYS A 187 8.70 -13.98 -21.73
CA LYS A 187 7.52 -14.55 -21.06
C LYS A 187 7.97 -15.24 -19.78
N VAL A 188 7.42 -14.80 -18.68
CA VAL A 188 7.43 -15.56 -17.43
C VAL A 188 6.49 -16.77 -17.61
N ASP A 189 6.92 -17.94 -17.23
CA ASP A 189 6.04 -19.13 -17.27
C ASP A 189 4.99 -18.99 -16.17
N TRP A 190 3.72 -19.09 -16.55
CA TRP A 190 2.56 -18.58 -15.84
C TRP A 190 2.13 -19.35 -14.59
N ASP A 191 2.69 -20.51 -14.31
CA ASP A 191 2.16 -21.36 -13.23
C ASP A 191 2.67 -21.02 -11.83
N ILE A 192 3.86 -20.42 -11.70
CA ILE A 192 4.52 -20.22 -10.39
C ILE A 192 5.46 -19.01 -10.31
N GLY A 193 5.34 -18.03 -11.19
CA GLY A 193 6.24 -16.87 -11.20
C GLY A 193 7.68 -17.20 -11.64
N ASN A 194 7.93 -18.42 -12.13
CA ASN A 194 9.23 -18.79 -12.68
C ASN A 194 9.38 -18.25 -14.10
N TYR A 195 10.57 -17.80 -14.43
CA TYR A 195 10.88 -17.37 -15.78
C TYR A 195 12.01 -18.21 -16.40
N THR A 196 11.92 -18.37 -17.71
CA THR A 196 13.02 -18.86 -18.55
C THR A 196 13.18 -17.92 -19.72
N ILE A 197 14.33 -17.26 -19.77
CA ILE A 197 14.68 -16.32 -20.82
C ILE A 197 15.79 -16.92 -21.67
N VAL A 198 15.59 -16.94 -22.97
CA VAL A 198 16.59 -17.42 -23.94
C VAL A 198 16.84 -16.32 -24.93
N VAL A 199 18.07 -15.86 -25.01
CA VAL A 199 18.49 -14.75 -25.86
C VAL A 199 19.75 -15.14 -26.63
N ASP A 200 19.80 -14.86 -27.94
CA ASP A 200 21.03 -15.00 -28.71
C ASP A 200 22.03 -13.93 -28.24
N ALA A 201 23.26 -14.39 -27.99
CA ALA A 201 24.33 -13.46 -27.62
C ALA A 201 24.61 -12.50 -28.79
N PRO A 202 24.37 -11.17 -28.61
CA PRO A 202 24.53 -10.24 -29.73
C PRO A 202 25.96 -10.11 -30.22
N LYS A 203 26.11 -9.76 -31.49
CA LYS A 203 27.42 -9.58 -32.11
C LYS A 203 28.26 -8.47 -31.53
N GLU A 204 27.54 -7.49 -30.97
CA GLU A 204 28.10 -6.26 -30.42
C GLU A 204 28.68 -6.44 -29.02
N LEU A 205 28.34 -7.55 -28.33
CA LEU A 205 28.92 -7.86 -27.04
C LEU A 205 30.43 -8.09 -27.15
N LEU A 206 31.19 -7.42 -26.32
CA LEU A 206 32.63 -7.64 -26.22
C LEU A 206 32.91 -9.00 -25.54
N PRO A 207 33.99 -9.69 -25.93
CA PRO A 207 34.42 -10.89 -25.19
C PRO A 207 34.75 -10.53 -23.73
N GLY A 208 34.39 -11.42 -22.82
CA GLY A 208 34.68 -11.25 -21.40
C GLY A 208 33.43 -11.49 -20.53
N SER A 209 33.57 -11.21 -19.26
CA SER A 209 32.44 -11.31 -18.33
C SER A 209 31.41 -10.23 -18.64
N GLN A 210 30.18 -10.61 -18.76
CA GLN A 210 29.03 -9.73 -18.95
C GLN A 210 28.08 -9.84 -17.75
N PHE A 211 27.45 -8.75 -17.43
CA PHE A 211 26.40 -8.72 -16.42
C PHE A 211 25.04 -8.92 -17.09
N VAL A 212 24.11 -9.48 -16.34
CA VAL A 212 22.71 -9.59 -16.72
C VAL A 212 21.93 -9.01 -15.57
N SER A 213 20.99 -8.14 -15.87
CA SER A 213 20.03 -7.70 -14.87
C SER A 213 18.61 -7.89 -15.37
N ILE A 214 17.71 -8.08 -14.44
CA ILE A 214 16.28 -8.26 -14.69
C ILE A 214 15.58 -7.11 -13.98
N ASP A 215 14.71 -6.44 -14.70
CA ASP A 215 13.92 -5.34 -14.19
C ASP A 215 12.44 -5.64 -14.38
N VAL A 216 11.68 -5.50 -13.30
CA VAL A 216 10.23 -5.54 -13.33
C VAL A 216 9.76 -4.12 -12.96
N PRO A 217 9.15 -3.42 -13.90
CA PRO A 217 8.70 -2.07 -13.65
C PRO A 217 7.55 -2.04 -12.63
N ARG A 218 7.40 -0.92 -11.94
CA ARG A 218 6.21 -0.68 -11.11
C ARG A 218 4.97 -0.72 -11.99
N ASP A 219 4.00 -1.54 -11.61
CA ASP A 219 2.74 -1.69 -12.34
C ASP A 219 1.56 -1.21 -11.49
N THR A 220 0.88 -0.17 -11.97
CA THR A 220 -0.28 0.41 -11.30
C THR A 220 -1.57 -0.37 -11.51
N SER A 221 -1.64 -1.23 -12.51
CA SER A 221 -2.80 -2.10 -12.76
C SER A 221 -2.80 -3.32 -11.86
N LEU A 222 -1.61 -3.79 -11.47
CA LEU A 222 -1.41 -4.91 -10.58
C LEU A 222 -1.09 -4.48 -9.14
N TYR A 223 -0.90 -3.17 -8.91
CA TYR A 223 -0.49 -2.61 -7.61
C TYR A 223 0.77 -3.27 -7.03
N ILE A 224 1.79 -3.36 -7.87
CA ILE A 224 3.11 -3.88 -7.49
C ILE A 224 4.17 -2.78 -7.58
N ASN A 225 5.09 -2.78 -6.64
CA ASN A 225 6.32 -2.01 -6.73
C ASN A 225 7.29 -2.69 -7.67
N GLY A 226 8.03 -1.90 -8.45
CA GLY A 226 9.08 -2.42 -9.31
C GLY A 226 10.24 -3.00 -8.51
N ALA A 227 10.98 -3.95 -9.08
CA ALA A 227 12.22 -4.49 -8.54
C ALA A 227 13.25 -4.70 -9.65
N SER A 228 14.53 -4.75 -9.28
CA SER A 228 15.65 -5.06 -10.18
C SER A 228 16.67 -5.93 -9.47
N GLU A 229 17.26 -6.92 -10.22
CA GLU A 229 18.30 -7.83 -9.75
C GLU A 229 19.46 -7.90 -10.76
#